data_a4afeed8144df16b9a33a1b86d0658b0
#
_entry.id   a4afeed8144df16b9a33a1b86d0658b0
#
_cell.length_a   1.000
_cell.length_b   1.000
_cell.length_c   1.000
_cell.angle_alpha   90.00
_cell.angle_beta   90.00
_cell.angle_gamma   90.00
#
_symmetry.space_group_name_H-M   'P 1'
#
loop_
_entity.id
_entity.type
_entity.pdbx_description
1 polymer ?
#
loop_
_entity_poly.entity_id
_entity_poly.type
_entity_poly.pdbx_seq_one_letter_code
_entity_poly.pdbx_strand_id
1 'polypeptide(L)'
;MTVEELIVYGKGKTSSDHAKMLLSSYLDVNPLELLTILDKEVDSDIEKLYKSSLEALKENKPIQYVIGNVNFYGLKFIVNKNVLIPRFETEELVEQVVEYTKDLNKDKIKILDLGCGSGAIGLTLKSILKDSEVTLVDISKEALEVAKLNANNLNLDVTFIESDWFSNVKLEKYDIIVSNPPYIRTDEEIEEIVKNNEPSLALYGGVDGLDCYRKILANIKPYLNNKFLMAFEIGESQKEEIYDIVNKYLKDIEITCKKDLYGRNRMIFVRNKID
;
A
#
# COMPACT_ATOMS: atom_id res chain seq x y z
N MET A 1 15.60 2.34 32.42
CA MET A 1 14.28 1.78 32.81
C MET A 1 14.12 0.37 32.23
N THR A 2 13.36 -0.50 32.92
CA THR A 2 13.00 -1.80 32.36
C THR A 2 11.92 -1.67 31.28
N VAL A 3 11.72 -2.75 30.51
CA VAL A 3 10.65 -2.82 29.50
C VAL A 3 9.28 -2.59 30.15
N GLU A 4 9.01 -3.20 31.30
CA GLU A 4 7.77 -3.03 32.04
C GLU A 4 7.53 -1.57 32.45
N GLU A 5 8.57 -0.93 33.04
CA GLU A 5 8.52 0.46 33.46
C GLU A 5 8.22 1.41 32.27
N LEU A 6 8.82 1.14 31.11
CA LEU A 6 8.57 1.94 29.89
C LEU A 6 7.15 1.71 29.37
N ILE A 7 6.63 0.48 29.38
CA ILE A 7 5.23 0.22 29.01
C ILE A 7 4.28 0.98 29.94
N VAL A 8 4.51 0.93 31.27
CA VAL A 8 3.69 1.67 32.24
C VAL A 8 3.77 3.18 32.00
N TYR A 9 4.98 3.71 31.75
CA TYR A 9 5.19 5.11 31.41
C TYR A 9 4.41 5.50 30.15
N GLY A 10 4.50 4.69 29.09
CA GLY A 10 3.82 4.92 27.83
C GLY A 10 2.30 4.89 27.94
N LYS A 11 1.73 3.96 28.72
CA LYS A 11 0.28 3.90 29.01
C LYS A 11 -0.26 5.17 29.67
N GLY A 12 0.55 5.90 30.38
CA GLY A 12 0.20 7.21 30.92
C GLY A 12 0.19 8.36 29.89
N LYS A 13 0.64 8.11 28.66
CA LYS A 13 0.79 9.11 27.59
C LYS A 13 -0.07 8.83 26.35
N THR A 14 -0.30 7.55 26.04
CA THR A 14 -1.06 7.09 24.87
C THR A 14 -1.81 5.79 25.18
N SER A 15 -2.48 5.17 24.19
CA SER A 15 -3.11 3.86 24.37
C SER A 15 -2.09 2.77 24.72
N SER A 16 -2.55 1.73 25.41
CA SER A 16 -1.68 0.57 25.75
C SER A 16 -1.06 -0.07 24.50
N ASP A 17 -1.83 -0.11 23.42
CA ASP A 17 -1.38 -0.74 22.17
C ASP A 17 -0.33 0.11 21.45
N HIS A 18 -0.53 1.42 21.38
CA HIS A 18 0.49 2.34 20.82
C HIS A 18 1.76 2.32 21.66
N ALA A 19 1.67 2.32 22.99
CA ALA A 19 2.85 2.23 23.85
C ALA A 19 3.67 0.98 23.60
N LYS A 20 3.00 -0.20 23.49
CA LYS A 20 3.67 -1.48 23.21
C LYS A 20 4.21 -1.52 21.77
N MET A 21 3.43 -1.10 20.79
CA MET A 21 3.81 -1.11 19.39
C MET A 21 5.07 -0.23 19.15
N LEU A 22 5.13 0.93 19.78
CA LEU A 22 6.26 1.84 19.69
C LEU A 22 7.53 1.21 20.31
N LEU A 23 7.39 0.66 21.53
CA LEU A 23 8.52 0.06 22.24
C LEU A 23 9.02 -1.21 21.53
N SER A 24 8.11 -2.08 21.08
CA SER A 24 8.46 -3.30 20.35
C SER A 24 9.22 -2.99 19.05
N SER A 25 8.80 -1.93 18.33
CA SER A 25 9.49 -1.51 17.12
C SER A 25 10.92 -1.04 17.37
N TYR A 26 11.18 -0.33 18.48
CA TYR A 26 12.53 0.15 18.81
C TYR A 26 13.43 -0.94 19.38
N LEU A 27 12.84 -1.97 20.00
CA LEU A 27 13.58 -3.14 20.48
C LEU A 27 13.75 -4.22 19.40
N ASP A 28 13.16 -4.01 18.21
CA ASP A 28 13.12 -4.96 17.08
C ASP A 28 12.60 -6.35 17.49
N VAL A 29 11.52 -6.34 18.27
CA VAL A 29 10.79 -7.54 18.73
C VAL A 29 9.31 -7.41 18.36
N ASN A 30 8.59 -8.53 18.28
CA ASN A 30 7.13 -8.43 18.12
C ASN A 30 6.45 -8.06 19.46
N PRO A 31 5.23 -7.50 19.44
CA PRO A 31 4.55 -7.06 20.67
C PRO A 31 4.30 -8.15 21.70
N LEU A 32 4.22 -9.43 21.31
CA LEU A 32 4.06 -10.56 22.23
C LEU A 32 5.38 -10.90 22.93
N GLU A 33 6.50 -10.76 22.22
CA GLU A 33 7.84 -10.98 22.78
C GLU A 33 8.20 -9.97 23.87
N LEU A 34 7.61 -8.76 23.86
CA LEU A 34 7.75 -7.80 24.98
C LEU A 34 7.37 -8.42 26.32
N LEU A 35 6.37 -9.32 26.34
CA LEU A 35 5.91 -9.96 27.57
C LEU A 35 6.91 -10.96 28.14
N THR A 36 7.88 -11.38 27.34
CA THR A 36 8.94 -12.33 27.77
C THR A 36 10.21 -11.65 28.27
N ILE A 37 10.28 -10.30 28.13
CA ILE A 37 11.46 -9.51 28.47
C ILE A 37 11.15 -8.31 29.38
N LEU A 38 10.07 -8.38 30.15
CA LEU A 38 9.56 -7.26 30.96
C LEU A 38 10.60 -6.72 31.99
N ASP A 39 11.44 -7.58 32.53
CA ASP A 39 12.47 -7.29 33.52
C ASP A 39 13.78 -6.78 32.90
N LYS A 40 13.96 -6.86 31.59
CA LYS A 40 15.17 -6.41 30.93
C LYS A 40 15.29 -4.89 30.95
N GLU A 41 16.50 -4.42 31.23
CA GLU A 41 16.84 -3.00 31.09
C GLU A 41 16.94 -2.61 29.61
N VAL A 42 16.38 -1.45 29.31
CA VAL A 42 16.40 -0.86 27.96
C VAL A 42 17.56 0.13 27.85
N ASP A 43 18.25 0.12 26.72
CA ASP A 43 19.32 1.07 26.42
C ASP A 43 18.83 2.52 26.54
N SER A 44 19.71 3.40 27.07
CA SER A 44 19.35 4.79 27.37
C SER A 44 18.94 5.59 26.12
N ASP A 45 19.46 5.26 24.94
CA ASP A 45 19.13 5.97 23.72
C ASP A 45 17.79 5.50 23.15
N ILE A 46 17.48 4.21 23.28
CA ILE A 46 16.14 3.67 22.99
C ILE A 46 15.10 4.26 23.96
N GLU A 47 15.42 4.36 25.25
CA GLU A 47 14.55 4.99 26.24
C GLU A 47 14.24 6.46 25.88
N LYS A 48 15.26 7.25 25.51
CA LYS A 48 15.08 8.64 25.07
C LYS A 48 14.24 8.73 23.80
N LEU A 49 14.53 7.89 22.81
CA LEU A 49 13.80 7.81 21.55
C LEU A 49 12.32 7.47 21.81
N TYR A 50 12.05 6.46 22.63
CA TYR A 50 10.69 6.07 23.02
C TYR A 50 9.92 7.23 23.66
N LYS A 51 10.53 7.92 24.64
CA LYS A 51 9.91 9.04 25.32
C LYS A 51 9.63 10.22 24.39
N SER A 52 10.56 10.55 23.49
CA SER A 52 10.35 11.63 22.50
C SER A 52 9.25 11.28 21.51
N SER A 53 9.16 10.02 21.10
CA SER A 53 8.14 9.54 20.18
C SER A 53 6.73 9.53 20.79
N LEU A 54 6.62 9.28 22.09
CA LEU A 54 5.34 9.42 22.81
C LEU A 54 4.84 10.87 22.80
N GLU A 55 5.74 11.85 22.86
CA GLU A 55 5.33 13.26 22.73
C GLU A 55 4.86 13.58 21.29
N ALA A 56 5.52 13.00 20.27
CA ALA A 56 5.07 13.16 18.87
C ALA A 56 3.68 12.56 18.61
N LEU A 57 3.29 11.48 19.29
CA LEU A 57 1.94 10.91 19.21
C LEU A 57 0.85 11.87 19.75
N LYS A 58 1.18 12.75 20.72
CA LYS A 58 0.23 13.76 21.23
C LYS A 58 -0.13 14.81 20.16
N GLU A 59 0.70 14.99 19.15
CA GLU A 59 0.44 15.88 18.02
C GLU A 59 -0.51 15.24 16.99
N ASN A 60 -1.20 14.17 17.34
CA ASN A 60 -2.12 13.43 16.48
C ASN A 60 -1.44 12.90 15.18
N LYS A 61 -0.19 12.48 15.28
CA LYS A 61 0.54 11.81 14.18
C LYS A 61 0.23 10.32 14.14
N PRO A 62 0.06 9.73 12.96
CA PRO A 62 -0.03 8.26 12.82
C PRO A 62 1.19 7.58 13.44
N ILE A 63 0.94 6.53 14.23
CA ILE A 63 2.03 5.82 14.90
C ILE A 63 3.05 5.25 13.92
N GLN A 64 2.62 4.83 12.75
CA GLN A 64 3.50 4.31 11.69
C GLN A 64 4.50 5.37 11.20
N TYR A 65 4.08 6.64 11.13
CA TYR A 65 4.99 7.73 10.77
C TYR A 65 5.94 8.08 11.91
N VAL A 66 5.52 7.91 13.16
CA VAL A 66 6.40 8.11 14.32
C VAL A 66 7.45 6.99 14.39
N ILE A 67 7.05 5.76 14.15
CA ILE A 67 7.94 4.59 14.05
C ILE A 67 8.82 4.67 12.80
N GLY A 68 8.32 5.25 11.71
CA GLY A 68 8.96 5.33 10.41
C GLY A 68 8.80 4.10 9.53
N ASN A 69 8.05 3.10 9.96
CA ASN A 69 7.79 1.90 9.18
C ASN A 69 6.46 1.22 9.53
N VAL A 70 6.05 0.30 8.66
CA VAL A 70 4.88 -0.58 8.83
C VAL A 70 5.20 -1.98 8.29
N ASN A 71 4.62 -3.00 8.88
CA ASN A 71 4.62 -4.34 8.29
C ASN A 71 3.47 -4.44 7.28
N PHE A 72 3.78 -4.94 6.09
CA PHE A 72 2.83 -5.22 5.03
C PHE A 72 3.20 -6.54 4.37
N TYR A 73 2.30 -7.49 4.37
CA TYR A 73 2.48 -8.83 3.83
C TYR A 73 3.76 -9.54 4.35
N GLY A 74 4.07 -9.36 5.62
CA GLY A 74 5.27 -9.90 6.27
C GLY A 74 6.58 -9.18 5.95
N LEU A 75 6.57 -8.12 5.15
CA LEU A 75 7.72 -7.28 4.83
C LEU A 75 7.65 -5.95 5.59
N LYS A 76 8.82 -5.42 5.97
CA LYS A 76 8.93 -4.12 6.66
C LYS A 76 9.12 -3.00 5.64
N PHE A 77 8.15 -2.10 5.54
CA PHE A 77 8.17 -0.94 4.65
C PHE A 77 8.43 0.36 5.42
N ILE A 78 9.37 1.14 4.96
CA ILE A 78 9.55 2.53 5.41
C ILE A 78 8.35 3.34 4.94
N VAL A 79 7.80 4.15 5.84
CA VAL A 79 6.72 5.09 5.55
C VAL A 79 7.00 6.44 6.21
N ASN A 80 6.54 7.51 5.57
CA ASN A 80 6.58 8.87 6.09
C ASN A 80 5.42 9.68 5.48
N LYS A 81 5.31 10.95 5.79
CA LYS A 81 4.24 11.86 5.32
C LYS A 81 4.10 11.99 3.79
N ASN A 82 5.02 11.42 3.00
CA ASN A 82 5.00 11.50 1.54
C ASN A 82 4.30 10.31 0.88
N VAL A 83 3.91 9.29 1.65
CA VAL A 83 3.25 8.07 1.13
C VAL A 83 2.06 7.69 2.00
N LEU A 84 1.03 7.14 1.38
CA LEU A 84 -0.06 6.49 2.10
C LEU A 84 0.51 5.36 2.97
N ILE A 85 0.04 5.23 4.20
CA ILE A 85 0.36 4.07 5.05
C ILE A 85 -0.32 2.84 4.44
N PRO A 86 0.43 1.80 4.02
CA PRO A 86 -0.17 0.58 3.50
C PRO A 86 -1.23 -0.01 4.43
N ARG A 87 -2.39 -0.36 3.87
CA ARG A 87 -3.54 -0.89 4.61
C ARG A 87 -3.59 -2.40 4.53
N PHE A 88 -4.20 -3.02 5.53
CA PHE A 88 -4.36 -4.47 5.59
C PHE A 88 -5.22 -5.00 4.42
N GLU A 89 -6.26 -4.28 4.02
CA GLU A 89 -7.12 -4.64 2.89
C GLU A 89 -6.33 -4.71 1.56
N THR A 90 -5.27 -3.92 1.45
CA THR A 90 -4.37 -3.94 0.27
C THR A 90 -3.50 -5.22 0.23
N GLU A 91 -3.25 -5.89 1.37
CA GLU A 91 -2.60 -7.21 1.38
C GLU A 91 -3.48 -8.26 0.68
N GLU A 92 -4.79 -8.18 0.85
CA GLU A 92 -5.73 -9.07 0.18
C GLU A 92 -5.72 -8.88 -1.35
N LEU A 93 -5.53 -7.64 -1.83
CA LEU A 93 -5.33 -7.37 -3.25
C LEU A 93 -4.09 -8.10 -3.79
N VAL A 94 -2.98 -8.03 -3.07
CA VAL A 94 -1.73 -8.74 -3.43
C VAL A 94 -1.96 -10.24 -3.47
N GLU A 95 -2.60 -10.82 -2.45
CA GLU A 95 -2.90 -12.25 -2.39
C GLU A 95 -3.70 -12.71 -3.62
N GLN A 96 -4.74 -11.96 -3.97
CA GLN A 96 -5.58 -12.28 -5.12
C GLN A 96 -4.83 -12.14 -6.44
N VAL A 97 -3.96 -11.14 -6.59
CA VAL A 97 -3.10 -10.99 -7.77
C VAL A 97 -2.17 -12.19 -7.90
N VAL A 98 -1.54 -12.63 -6.82
CA VAL A 98 -0.67 -13.83 -6.82
C VAL A 98 -1.45 -15.08 -7.21
N GLU A 99 -2.68 -15.23 -6.73
CA GLU A 99 -3.52 -16.38 -7.12
C GLU A 99 -3.81 -16.38 -8.63
N TYR A 100 -4.15 -15.24 -9.20
CA TYR A 100 -4.39 -15.12 -10.64
C TYR A 100 -3.13 -15.37 -11.50
N THR A 101 -1.91 -15.17 -10.97
CA THR A 101 -0.70 -15.46 -11.75
C THR A 101 -0.54 -16.91 -12.11
N LYS A 102 -1.12 -17.83 -11.34
CA LYS A 102 -1.14 -19.26 -11.63
C LYS A 102 -1.80 -19.59 -12.97
N ASP A 103 -2.80 -18.79 -13.38
CA ASP A 103 -3.52 -18.95 -14.63
C ASP A 103 -2.76 -18.40 -15.85
N LEU A 104 -1.76 -17.54 -15.63
CA LEU A 104 -1.01 -16.90 -16.72
C LEU A 104 -0.06 -17.89 -17.44
N ASN A 105 0.38 -18.93 -16.74
CA ASN A 105 1.29 -19.96 -17.24
C ASN A 105 2.51 -19.36 -18.00
N LYS A 106 3.18 -18.43 -17.36
CA LYS A 106 4.34 -17.70 -17.86
C LYS A 106 5.51 -17.79 -16.90
N ASP A 107 6.71 -18.00 -17.43
CA ASP A 107 7.96 -18.04 -16.65
C ASP A 107 8.34 -16.63 -16.17
N LYS A 108 8.09 -15.61 -16.98
CA LYS A 108 8.45 -14.22 -16.68
C LYS A 108 7.24 -13.29 -16.85
N ILE A 109 6.81 -12.71 -15.76
CA ILE A 109 5.62 -11.86 -15.67
C ILE A 109 6.05 -10.38 -15.61
N LYS A 110 5.46 -9.54 -16.48
CA LYS A 110 5.63 -8.08 -16.43
C LYS A 110 4.49 -7.44 -15.65
N ILE A 111 4.86 -6.71 -14.60
CA ILE A 111 3.93 -6.08 -13.67
C ILE A 111 4.13 -4.55 -13.69
N LEU A 112 3.03 -3.82 -13.77
CA LEU A 112 2.98 -2.36 -13.63
C LEU A 112 2.14 -2.01 -12.40
N ASP A 113 2.74 -1.31 -11.44
CA ASP A 113 2.08 -0.78 -10.25
C ASP A 113 1.91 0.73 -10.43
N LEU A 114 0.67 1.18 -10.61
CA LEU A 114 0.30 2.57 -10.89
C LEU A 114 -0.14 3.29 -9.60
N GLY A 115 0.53 4.38 -9.27
CA GLY A 115 0.35 5.08 -7.99
C GLY A 115 0.96 4.28 -6.86
N CYS A 116 2.22 3.87 -7.03
CA CYS A 116 2.86 2.88 -6.16
C CYS A 116 3.08 3.34 -4.71
N GLY A 117 3.07 4.64 -4.42
CA GLY A 117 3.31 5.19 -3.09
C GLY A 117 4.61 4.70 -2.47
N SER A 118 4.54 3.97 -1.37
CA SER A 118 5.70 3.33 -0.71
C SER A 118 6.29 2.15 -1.49
N GLY A 119 5.65 1.72 -2.58
CA GLY A 119 5.97 0.51 -3.33
C GLY A 119 5.40 -0.77 -2.73
N ALA A 120 4.50 -0.68 -1.75
CA ALA A 120 4.03 -1.83 -0.98
C ALA A 120 3.49 -2.97 -1.87
N ILE A 121 2.64 -2.66 -2.85
CA ILE A 121 2.06 -3.68 -3.74
C ILE A 121 3.14 -4.26 -4.65
N GLY A 122 3.79 -3.42 -5.46
CA GLY A 122 4.71 -3.88 -6.48
C GLY A 122 5.94 -4.58 -5.93
N LEU A 123 6.52 -4.08 -4.82
CA LEU A 123 7.67 -4.73 -4.17
C LEU A 123 7.27 -6.06 -3.51
N THR A 124 6.09 -6.15 -2.91
CA THR A 124 5.59 -7.42 -2.38
C THR A 124 5.37 -8.43 -3.49
N LEU A 125 4.75 -8.03 -4.61
CA LEU A 125 4.62 -8.90 -5.78
C LEU A 125 5.98 -9.35 -6.30
N LYS A 126 6.98 -8.45 -6.39
CA LYS A 126 8.35 -8.79 -6.78
C LYS A 126 9.00 -9.80 -5.84
N SER A 127 8.78 -9.66 -4.52
CA SER A 127 9.35 -10.58 -3.53
C SER A 127 8.82 -12.00 -3.64
N ILE A 128 7.54 -12.15 -4.03
CA ILE A 128 6.86 -13.44 -4.20
C ILE A 128 7.17 -14.02 -5.59
N LEU A 129 7.03 -13.21 -6.62
CA LEU A 129 7.22 -13.57 -8.03
C LEU A 129 8.64 -13.17 -8.46
N LYS A 130 9.65 -13.88 -7.98
CA LYS A 130 11.07 -13.50 -8.06
C LYS A 130 11.54 -13.20 -9.49
N ASP A 131 11.06 -13.95 -10.48
CA ASP A 131 11.43 -13.82 -11.89
C ASP A 131 10.62 -12.75 -12.64
N SER A 132 9.70 -12.03 -11.94
CA SER A 132 8.93 -10.94 -12.56
C SER A 132 9.77 -9.71 -12.86
N GLU A 133 9.37 -8.94 -13.87
CA GLU A 133 9.80 -7.56 -14.12
C GLU A 133 8.74 -6.61 -13.57
N VAL A 134 9.09 -5.80 -12.57
CA VAL A 134 8.17 -4.88 -11.92
C VAL A 134 8.55 -3.44 -12.20
N THR A 135 7.58 -2.67 -12.67
CA THR A 135 7.70 -1.22 -12.86
C THR A 135 6.77 -0.52 -11.88
N LEU A 136 7.34 0.37 -11.07
CA LEU A 136 6.65 1.19 -10.09
C LEU A 136 6.50 2.60 -10.64
N VAL A 137 5.27 3.09 -10.68
CA VAL A 137 4.93 4.41 -11.23
C VAL A 137 4.25 5.24 -10.16
N ASP A 138 4.72 6.47 -9.98
CA ASP A 138 4.04 7.44 -9.14
C ASP A 138 4.26 8.86 -9.72
N ILE A 139 3.30 9.74 -9.48
CA ILE A 139 3.43 11.15 -9.85
C ILE A 139 4.30 11.92 -8.86
N SER A 140 4.37 11.46 -7.61
CA SER A 140 5.15 12.06 -6.54
C SER A 140 6.59 11.53 -6.56
N LYS A 141 7.53 12.43 -6.81
CA LYS A 141 8.95 12.12 -6.69
C LYS A 141 9.33 11.70 -5.27
N GLU A 142 8.74 12.34 -4.28
CA GLU A 142 8.96 12.04 -2.85
C GLU A 142 8.45 10.63 -2.48
N ALA A 143 7.34 10.20 -3.07
CA ALA A 143 6.85 8.83 -2.91
C ALA A 143 7.82 7.83 -3.55
N LEU A 144 8.30 8.11 -4.76
CA LEU A 144 9.30 7.26 -5.43
C LEU A 144 10.61 7.16 -4.66
N GLU A 145 11.06 8.20 -3.97
CA GLU A 145 12.25 8.11 -3.11
C GLU A 145 11.99 7.15 -1.92
N VAL A 146 10.79 7.15 -1.33
CA VAL A 146 10.43 6.16 -0.30
C VAL A 146 10.38 4.75 -0.88
N ALA A 147 9.76 4.57 -2.06
CA ALA A 147 9.71 3.27 -2.73
C ALA A 147 11.11 2.73 -3.07
N LYS A 148 12.05 3.59 -3.51
CA LYS A 148 13.45 3.21 -3.75
C LYS A 148 14.16 2.77 -2.47
N LEU A 149 13.94 3.48 -1.35
CA LEU A 149 14.49 3.05 -0.06
C LEU A 149 13.96 1.67 0.34
N ASN A 150 12.66 1.43 0.14
CA ASN A 150 12.06 0.13 0.41
C ASN A 150 12.61 -0.96 -0.50
N ALA A 151 12.74 -0.72 -1.80
CA ALA A 151 13.33 -1.68 -2.73
C ALA A 151 14.77 -2.04 -2.34
N ASN A 152 15.59 -1.04 -1.98
CA ASN A 152 16.95 -1.25 -1.53
C ASN A 152 17.02 -2.08 -0.24
N ASN A 153 16.19 -1.76 0.75
CA ASN A 153 16.15 -2.50 2.02
C ASN A 153 15.70 -3.94 1.86
N LEU A 154 14.81 -4.19 0.90
CA LEU A 154 14.31 -5.52 0.57
C LEU A 154 15.21 -6.27 -0.44
N ASN A 155 16.27 -5.62 -0.96
CA ASN A 155 17.15 -6.15 -2.00
C ASN A 155 16.38 -6.59 -3.26
N LEU A 156 15.43 -5.78 -3.71
CA LEU A 156 14.59 -6.02 -4.87
C LEU A 156 14.97 -5.09 -6.02
N ASP A 157 15.21 -5.67 -7.20
CA ASP A 157 15.48 -4.93 -8.43
C ASP A 157 14.19 -4.68 -9.19
N VAL A 158 13.82 -3.39 -9.33
CA VAL A 158 12.59 -2.92 -9.97
C VAL A 158 12.86 -1.60 -10.70
N THR A 159 12.01 -1.27 -11.67
CA THR A 159 12.06 0.00 -12.40
C THR A 159 11.17 1.05 -11.75
N PHE A 160 11.64 2.30 -11.66
CA PHE A 160 10.87 3.44 -11.14
C PHE A 160 10.64 4.47 -12.22
N ILE A 161 9.41 4.96 -12.36
CA ILE A 161 9.04 6.00 -13.35
C ILE A 161 8.21 7.08 -12.65
N GLU A 162 8.68 8.32 -12.69
CA GLU A 162 7.89 9.49 -12.31
C GLU A 162 6.92 9.83 -13.45
N SER A 163 5.62 9.69 -13.21
CA SER A 163 4.59 9.85 -14.25
C SER A 163 3.20 10.10 -13.66
N ASP A 164 2.45 11.01 -14.29
CA ASP A 164 0.99 11.06 -14.13
C ASP A 164 0.40 9.90 -14.94
N TRP A 165 0.14 8.80 -14.25
CA TRP A 165 -0.27 7.49 -14.79
C TRP A 165 0.65 7.02 -15.92
N PHE A 166 0.20 7.05 -17.17
CA PHE A 166 0.93 6.54 -18.35
C PHE A 166 1.74 7.60 -19.10
N SER A 167 1.72 8.88 -18.68
CA SER A 167 2.27 9.99 -19.46
C SER A 167 3.76 9.83 -19.83
N ASN A 168 4.56 9.24 -18.95
CA ASN A 168 5.99 8.99 -19.18
C ASN A 168 6.33 7.48 -19.24
N VAL A 169 5.32 6.60 -19.14
CA VAL A 169 5.54 5.16 -19.24
C VAL A 169 5.77 4.79 -20.71
N LYS A 170 6.91 4.13 -20.99
CA LYS A 170 7.16 3.63 -22.33
C LYS A 170 6.07 2.66 -22.77
N LEU A 171 5.68 2.74 -24.04
CA LEU A 171 4.69 1.85 -24.60
C LEU A 171 5.24 0.41 -24.67
N GLU A 172 4.90 -0.39 -23.69
CA GLU A 172 5.18 -1.81 -23.65
C GLU A 172 3.99 -2.57 -23.04
N LYS A 173 4.01 -3.89 -23.17
CA LYS A 173 2.92 -4.75 -22.75
C LYS A 173 3.19 -5.33 -21.38
N TYR A 174 2.18 -5.26 -20.50
CA TYR A 174 2.19 -5.83 -19.16
C TYR A 174 1.20 -6.99 -19.05
N ASP A 175 1.56 -7.97 -18.24
CA ASP A 175 0.70 -9.11 -17.93
C ASP A 175 -0.22 -8.78 -16.76
N ILE A 176 0.27 -7.94 -15.84
CA ILE A 176 -0.46 -7.47 -14.68
C ILE A 176 -0.32 -5.96 -14.59
N ILE A 177 -1.44 -5.26 -14.44
CA ILE A 177 -1.48 -3.85 -14.06
C ILE A 177 -2.28 -3.77 -12.76
N VAL A 178 -1.62 -3.30 -11.70
CA VAL A 178 -2.21 -3.18 -10.37
C VAL A 178 -2.21 -1.72 -9.93
N SER A 179 -3.21 -1.31 -9.17
CA SER A 179 -3.26 0.02 -8.58
C SER A 179 -4.16 0.05 -7.34
N ASN A 180 -3.73 0.78 -6.33
CA ASN A 180 -4.59 1.31 -5.28
C ASN A 180 -4.66 2.83 -5.49
N PRO A 181 -5.48 3.32 -6.43
CA PRO A 181 -5.52 4.74 -6.74
C PRO A 181 -6.34 5.51 -5.71
N PRO A 182 -6.15 6.82 -5.57
CA PRO A 182 -7.01 7.66 -4.75
C PRO A 182 -8.48 7.52 -5.16
N TYR A 183 -9.36 7.19 -4.19
CA TYR A 183 -10.77 6.92 -4.44
C TYR A 183 -11.74 7.64 -3.51
N ILE A 184 -11.24 8.39 -2.53
CA ILE A 184 -12.07 9.16 -1.60
C ILE A 184 -12.65 10.37 -2.34
N ARG A 185 -13.95 10.62 -2.14
CA ARG A 185 -14.60 11.81 -2.68
C ARG A 185 -14.12 13.06 -1.98
N THR A 186 -14.06 14.17 -2.70
CA THR A 186 -13.59 15.45 -2.13
C THR A 186 -14.46 16.01 -1.01
N ASP A 187 -15.76 15.60 -0.96
CA ASP A 187 -16.73 16.00 0.08
C ASP A 187 -16.90 14.93 1.17
N GLU A 188 -16.17 13.82 1.12
CA GLU A 188 -16.26 12.72 2.08
C GLU A 188 -15.52 13.07 3.37
N GLU A 189 -16.19 12.85 4.50
CA GLU A 189 -15.57 12.99 5.81
C GLU A 189 -14.71 11.75 6.11
N ILE A 190 -13.45 11.97 6.42
CA ILE A 190 -12.51 10.94 6.82
C ILE A 190 -11.90 11.28 8.19
N GLU A 191 -11.30 10.30 8.83
CA GLU A 191 -10.65 10.49 10.13
C GLU A 191 -9.63 11.64 10.06
N GLU A 192 -9.69 12.54 11.06
CA GLU A 192 -8.80 13.71 11.11
C GLU A 192 -7.32 13.35 11.09
N ILE A 193 -6.96 12.21 11.70
CA ILE A 193 -5.57 11.76 11.70
C ILE A 193 -5.08 11.43 10.29
N VAL A 194 -5.92 10.84 9.45
CA VAL A 194 -5.62 10.55 8.04
C VAL A 194 -5.56 11.86 7.26
N LYS A 195 -6.61 12.68 7.37
CA LYS A 195 -6.76 13.94 6.63
C LYS A 195 -5.59 14.90 6.85
N ASN A 196 -5.10 14.98 8.08
CA ASN A 196 -4.10 15.97 8.47
C ASN A 196 -2.65 15.50 8.29
N ASN A 197 -2.42 14.22 8.10
CA ASN A 197 -1.06 13.66 8.06
C ASN A 197 -0.71 12.94 6.77
N GLU A 198 -1.67 12.26 6.12
CA GLU A 198 -1.38 11.51 4.89
C GLU A 198 -1.52 12.40 3.65
N PRO A 199 -0.78 12.10 2.56
CA PRO A 199 -0.78 13.00 1.40
C PRO A 199 -2.16 13.04 0.74
N SER A 200 -2.72 14.23 0.59
CA SER A 200 -4.04 14.43 -0.05
C SER A 200 -4.11 13.86 -1.47
N LEU A 201 -2.98 13.89 -2.18
CA LEU A 201 -2.83 13.30 -3.52
C LEU A 201 -3.06 11.78 -3.52
N ALA A 202 -2.79 11.10 -2.41
CA ALA A 202 -2.99 9.65 -2.28
C ALA A 202 -4.40 9.29 -1.74
N LEU A 203 -5.20 10.29 -1.35
CA LEU A 203 -6.52 10.08 -0.74
C LEU A 203 -7.67 10.38 -1.71
N TYR A 204 -7.66 11.58 -2.33
CA TYR A 204 -8.83 12.10 -3.02
C TYR A 204 -8.83 11.80 -4.51
N GLY A 205 -9.85 11.07 -4.96
CA GLY A 205 -10.09 10.67 -6.36
C GLY A 205 -11.02 11.60 -7.14
N GLY A 206 -11.20 12.86 -6.69
CA GLY A 206 -12.09 13.84 -7.33
C GLY A 206 -13.48 13.91 -6.68
N VAL A 207 -14.41 14.60 -7.35
CA VAL A 207 -15.75 14.89 -6.81
C VAL A 207 -16.53 13.63 -6.47
N ASP A 208 -16.43 12.60 -7.30
CA ASP A 208 -17.11 11.30 -7.10
C ASP A 208 -16.12 10.16 -6.76
N GLY A 209 -14.84 10.48 -6.58
CA GLY A 209 -13.80 9.48 -6.24
C GLY A 209 -13.37 8.61 -7.41
N LEU A 210 -13.75 8.91 -8.66
CA LEU A 210 -13.54 8.04 -9.81
C LEU A 210 -12.58 8.61 -10.86
N ASP A 211 -12.03 9.80 -10.66
CA ASP A 211 -11.19 10.48 -11.66
C ASP A 211 -9.95 9.67 -12.02
N CYS A 212 -9.34 9.02 -11.05
CA CYS A 212 -8.16 8.17 -11.27
C CYS A 212 -8.49 6.97 -12.14
N TYR A 213 -9.60 6.27 -11.86
CA TYR A 213 -10.04 5.13 -12.68
C TYR A 213 -10.35 5.55 -14.11
N ARG A 214 -11.00 6.71 -14.32
CA ARG A 214 -11.27 7.24 -15.66
C ARG A 214 -9.99 7.50 -16.43
N LYS A 215 -8.98 8.13 -15.81
CA LYS A 215 -7.70 8.42 -16.43
C LYS A 215 -6.93 7.14 -16.77
N ILE A 216 -6.87 6.19 -15.83
CA ILE A 216 -6.19 4.91 -16.03
C ILE A 216 -6.85 4.13 -17.17
N LEU A 217 -8.16 3.90 -17.08
CA LEU A 217 -8.89 3.04 -18.01
C LEU A 217 -8.97 3.62 -19.42
N ALA A 218 -9.02 4.95 -19.57
CA ALA A 218 -8.99 5.60 -20.88
C ALA A 218 -7.69 5.34 -21.66
N ASN A 219 -6.58 5.07 -20.96
CA ASN A 219 -5.25 4.95 -21.56
C ASN A 219 -4.64 3.55 -21.46
N ILE A 220 -5.26 2.61 -20.76
CA ILE A 220 -4.65 1.34 -20.38
C ILE A 220 -4.47 0.34 -21.55
N LYS A 221 -5.40 0.36 -22.52
CA LYS A 221 -5.49 -0.66 -23.58
C LYS A 221 -4.16 -0.90 -24.34
N PRO A 222 -3.38 0.11 -24.70
CA PRO A 222 -2.09 -0.09 -25.37
C PRO A 222 -1.06 -0.85 -24.52
N TYR A 223 -1.22 -0.87 -23.21
CA TYR A 223 -0.30 -1.48 -22.23
C TYR A 223 -0.69 -2.91 -21.84
N LEU A 224 -1.85 -3.39 -22.25
CA LEU A 224 -2.32 -4.74 -21.93
C LEU A 224 -1.74 -5.78 -22.87
N ASN A 225 -1.25 -6.88 -22.31
CA ASN A 225 -0.86 -8.07 -23.06
C ASN A 225 -2.10 -8.81 -23.60
N ASN A 226 -1.91 -9.83 -24.46
CA ASN A 226 -3.02 -10.65 -24.97
C ASN A 226 -3.74 -11.41 -23.85
N LYS A 227 -2.98 -11.94 -22.88
CA LYS A 227 -3.50 -12.40 -21.60
C LYS A 227 -3.07 -11.39 -20.55
N PHE A 228 -4.00 -10.84 -19.82
CA PHE A 228 -3.74 -9.81 -18.81
C PHE A 228 -4.63 -9.96 -17.59
N LEU A 229 -4.15 -9.41 -16.51
CA LEU A 229 -4.91 -9.11 -15.30
C LEU A 229 -4.77 -7.61 -15.00
N MET A 230 -5.89 -6.94 -14.76
CA MET A 230 -5.92 -5.65 -14.08
C MET A 230 -6.54 -5.85 -12.71
N ALA A 231 -5.95 -5.25 -11.68
CA ALA A 231 -6.42 -5.35 -10.31
C ALA A 231 -6.44 -3.95 -9.67
N PHE A 232 -7.59 -3.56 -9.14
CA PHE A 232 -7.79 -2.26 -8.50
C PHE A 232 -8.34 -2.43 -7.09
N GLU A 233 -7.80 -1.69 -6.12
CA GLU A 233 -8.51 -1.40 -4.89
C GLU A 233 -9.57 -0.33 -5.17
N ILE A 234 -10.72 -0.41 -4.49
CA ILE A 234 -11.86 0.49 -4.70
C ILE A 234 -12.52 0.88 -3.39
N GLY A 235 -13.24 1.99 -3.37
CA GLY A 235 -14.18 2.31 -2.31
C GLY A 235 -15.39 1.35 -2.32
N GLU A 236 -15.96 1.08 -1.15
CA GLU A 236 -17.02 0.08 -0.94
C GLU A 236 -18.23 0.26 -1.87
N SER A 237 -18.61 1.51 -2.15
CA SER A 237 -19.77 1.86 -2.95
C SER A 237 -19.54 2.01 -4.45
N GLN A 238 -18.29 1.91 -4.93
CA GLN A 238 -17.90 2.31 -6.29
C GLN A 238 -17.96 1.19 -7.34
N LYS A 239 -18.41 0.01 -6.95
CA LYS A 239 -18.36 -1.19 -7.80
C LYS A 239 -19.04 -0.99 -9.15
N GLU A 240 -20.29 -0.52 -9.16
CA GLU A 240 -21.11 -0.44 -10.39
C GLU A 240 -20.55 0.62 -11.35
N GLU A 241 -20.18 1.78 -10.82
CA GLU A 241 -19.60 2.87 -11.59
C GLU A 241 -18.27 2.48 -12.23
N ILE A 242 -17.42 1.73 -11.51
CA ILE A 242 -16.15 1.25 -12.07
C ILE A 242 -16.40 0.18 -13.12
N TYR A 243 -17.40 -0.69 -12.96
CA TYR A 243 -17.82 -1.64 -13.99
C TYR A 243 -18.22 -0.91 -15.28
N ASP A 244 -19.00 0.18 -15.17
CA ASP A 244 -19.40 1.00 -16.31
C ASP A 244 -18.20 1.65 -17.01
N ILE A 245 -17.24 2.18 -16.21
CA ILE A 245 -16.02 2.77 -16.76
C ILE A 245 -15.18 1.71 -17.48
N VAL A 246 -15.00 0.53 -16.90
CA VAL A 246 -14.26 -0.58 -17.54
C VAL A 246 -14.93 -0.98 -18.85
N ASN A 247 -16.24 -1.21 -18.86
CA ASN A 247 -17.01 -1.61 -20.05
C ASN A 247 -17.02 -0.56 -21.15
N LYS A 248 -16.83 0.72 -20.83
CA LYS A 248 -16.69 1.81 -21.79
C LYS A 248 -15.42 1.66 -22.64
N TYR A 249 -14.31 1.25 -22.04
CA TYR A 249 -12.99 1.24 -22.68
C TYR A 249 -12.52 -0.14 -23.14
N LEU A 250 -12.99 -1.22 -22.50
CA LEU A 250 -12.58 -2.59 -22.79
C LEU A 250 -13.76 -3.45 -23.21
N LYS A 251 -13.50 -4.41 -24.10
CA LYS A 251 -14.50 -5.39 -24.60
C LYS A 251 -13.91 -6.79 -24.46
N ASP A 252 -14.77 -7.80 -24.51
CA ASP A 252 -14.40 -9.21 -24.41
C ASP A 252 -13.58 -9.53 -23.14
N ILE A 253 -14.09 -8.97 -22.04
CA ILE A 253 -13.47 -9.06 -20.72
C ILE A 253 -14.41 -9.71 -19.70
N GLU A 254 -13.84 -10.25 -18.66
CA GLU A 254 -14.52 -10.67 -17.44
C GLU A 254 -14.14 -9.68 -16.32
N ILE A 255 -15.15 -9.21 -15.60
CA ILE A 255 -14.97 -8.31 -14.45
C ILE A 255 -15.47 -9.02 -13.20
N THR A 256 -14.65 -9.09 -12.18
CA THR A 256 -15.00 -9.68 -10.88
C THR A 256 -14.76 -8.67 -9.77
N CYS A 257 -15.73 -8.48 -8.89
CA CYS A 257 -15.52 -7.72 -7.65
C CYS A 257 -15.37 -8.72 -6.49
N LYS A 258 -14.32 -8.53 -5.70
CA LYS A 258 -14.11 -9.27 -4.45
C LYS A 258 -14.29 -8.36 -3.25
N LYS A 259 -14.77 -8.96 -2.19
CA LYS A 259 -14.94 -8.30 -0.89
C LYS A 259 -13.70 -8.52 -0.03
N ASP A 260 -13.46 -7.56 0.86
CA ASP A 260 -12.48 -7.71 1.94
C ASP A 260 -13.01 -8.67 3.05
N LEU A 261 -12.17 -8.97 4.04
CA LEU A 261 -12.53 -9.80 5.19
C LEU A 261 -13.69 -9.24 6.02
N TYR A 262 -13.99 -7.94 5.88
CA TYR A 262 -15.15 -7.30 6.52
C TYR A 262 -16.43 -7.39 5.69
N GLY A 263 -16.39 -8.02 4.53
CA GLY A 263 -17.53 -8.20 3.63
C GLY A 263 -17.87 -7.00 2.76
N ARG A 264 -16.99 -5.98 2.64
CA ARG A 264 -17.15 -4.79 1.83
C ARG A 264 -16.56 -5.01 0.45
N ASN A 265 -17.18 -4.48 -0.60
CA ASN A 265 -16.53 -4.45 -1.92
C ASN A 265 -15.21 -3.70 -1.81
N ARG A 266 -14.12 -4.32 -2.23
CA ARG A 266 -12.79 -3.75 -2.04
C ARG A 266 -11.87 -3.87 -3.24
N MET A 267 -12.06 -4.90 -4.07
CA MET A 267 -11.15 -5.20 -5.16
C MET A 267 -11.92 -5.48 -6.43
N ILE A 268 -11.49 -4.90 -7.55
CA ILE A 268 -11.97 -5.23 -8.88
C ILE A 268 -10.85 -5.86 -9.69
N PHE A 269 -11.16 -6.99 -10.30
CA PHE A 269 -10.28 -7.72 -11.20
C PHE A 269 -10.90 -7.73 -12.59
N VAL A 270 -10.09 -7.39 -13.61
CA VAL A 270 -10.48 -7.42 -15.01
C VAL A 270 -9.47 -8.26 -15.76
N ARG A 271 -9.97 -9.23 -16.51
CA ARG A 271 -9.15 -10.08 -17.38
C ARG A 271 -9.84 -10.30 -18.72
N ASN A 272 -9.11 -10.70 -19.74
CA ASN A 272 -9.73 -11.15 -20.96
C ASN A 272 -10.50 -12.46 -20.71
N LYS A 273 -11.61 -12.64 -21.41
CA LYS A 273 -12.35 -13.93 -21.39
C LYS A 273 -11.40 -15.04 -21.85
N ILE A 274 -11.40 -16.12 -21.12
CA ILE A 274 -10.73 -17.35 -21.52
C ILE A 274 -11.77 -18.13 -22.34
N ASP A 275 -11.44 -18.34 -23.62
CA ASP A 275 -12.25 -19.22 -24.49
C ASP A 275 -12.16 -20.68 -24.03
#